data_ce7fa3ce8dd0ce3b50f004492bd8194d
#
_entry.id   ce7fa3ce8dd0ce3b50f004492bd8194d
#
_cell.length_a   1.000
_cell.length_b   1.000
_cell.length_c   1.000
_cell.angle_alpha   90.00
_cell.angle_beta   90.00
_cell.angle_gamma   90.00
#
_symmetry.space_group_name_H-M   'P 1'
#
loop_
_entity.id
_entity.type
_entity.pdbx_description
1 polymer ?
#
loop_
_entity_poly.entity_id
_entity_poly.type
_entity_poly.pdbx_seq_one_letter_code
_entity_poly.pdbx_strand_id
1 'polypeptide(L)'
;MLFGIRETGRMRAHVLVLNHDYRALTVCTVRRAIVLVHLNKADLVESIPDVFFRSPSMQLPCPSIVRLRGYVRVPYRNIMLSRKNILRRDGHRCQYCNRRESLTVDHVLPKSRGGKDRWTNLVAACIECNNQKGDRTPEEANMKLRRKPFRPSHVMFIRDYVGSLEETWKPYLFLT
;
A
#
# COMPACT_ATOMS: atom_id res chain seq x y z
N MET A 1 -29.26 -16.80 15.63
CA MET A 1 -28.57 -18.07 15.36
C MET A 1 -27.19 -17.77 14.87
N LEU A 2 -26.17 -18.12 15.67
CA LEU A 2 -24.76 -17.78 15.45
C LEU A 2 -24.19 -18.58 14.27
N PHE A 3 -23.63 -17.87 13.31
CA PHE A 3 -22.91 -18.45 12.18
C PHE A 3 -21.69 -19.22 12.68
N GLY A 4 -21.74 -20.55 12.54
CA GLY A 4 -20.60 -21.41 12.82
C GLY A 4 -19.50 -21.23 11.78
N ILE A 5 -18.61 -20.28 12.03
CA ILE A 5 -17.39 -20.10 11.27
C ILE A 5 -16.32 -20.90 12.02
N ARG A 6 -15.87 -22.01 11.44
CA ARG A 6 -14.62 -22.62 11.92
C ARG A 6 -13.50 -21.64 11.60
N GLU A 7 -13.02 -20.97 12.64
CA GLU A 7 -11.89 -20.05 12.60
C GLU A 7 -10.60 -20.85 12.32
N THR A 8 -10.31 -21.04 11.05
CA THR A 8 -8.93 -21.25 10.64
C THR A 8 -8.35 -19.87 10.31
N GLY A 9 -7.14 -19.56 10.79
CA GLY A 9 -6.48 -18.25 10.81
C GLY A 9 -6.37 -17.45 9.50
N ARG A 10 -7.15 -17.78 8.45
CA ARG A 10 -7.22 -17.13 7.14
C ARG A 10 -8.29 -16.03 7.00
N MET A 11 -9.12 -15.79 8.03
CA MET A 11 -10.18 -14.75 7.93
C MET A 11 -9.69 -13.31 8.06
N ARG A 12 -8.40 -13.08 8.20
CA ARG A 12 -7.78 -11.74 8.02
C ARG A 12 -7.37 -11.45 6.57
N ALA A 13 -7.73 -12.34 5.64
CA ALA A 13 -7.43 -12.13 4.23
C ALA A 13 -8.12 -10.86 3.72
N HIS A 14 -7.35 -10.02 3.07
CA HIS A 14 -7.84 -8.87 2.35
C HIS A 14 -8.19 -9.28 0.92
N VAL A 15 -9.17 -8.63 0.33
CA VAL A 15 -9.59 -8.83 -1.05
C VAL A 15 -9.26 -7.58 -1.84
N LEU A 16 -8.56 -7.73 -2.95
CA LEU A 16 -8.28 -6.63 -3.86
C LEU A 16 -9.56 -6.25 -4.61
N VAL A 17 -9.90 -4.97 -4.56
CA VAL A 17 -11.04 -4.42 -5.29
C VAL A 17 -10.52 -3.65 -6.50
N LEU A 18 -10.91 -4.11 -7.68
CA LEU A 18 -10.61 -3.44 -8.94
C LEU A 18 -11.79 -2.58 -9.38
N ASN A 19 -11.48 -1.51 -10.09
CA ASN A 19 -12.48 -0.73 -10.81
C ASN A 19 -12.95 -1.50 -12.07
N HIS A 20 -13.94 -1.00 -12.74
CA HIS A 20 -14.44 -1.56 -14.00
C HIS A 20 -13.34 -1.70 -15.08
N ASP A 21 -12.38 -0.80 -15.10
CA ASP A 21 -11.23 -0.78 -16.02
C ASP A 21 -10.02 -1.60 -15.51
N TYR A 22 -10.21 -2.50 -14.53
CA TYR A 22 -9.19 -3.34 -13.90
C TYR A 22 -8.10 -2.58 -13.12
N ARG A 23 -8.23 -1.28 -12.92
CA ARG A 23 -7.31 -0.55 -12.04
C ARG A 23 -7.58 -0.87 -10.57
N ALA A 24 -6.53 -1.11 -9.82
CA ALA A 24 -6.64 -1.33 -8.38
C ALA A 24 -7.20 -0.08 -7.67
N LEU A 25 -8.33 -0.26 -6.95
CA LEU A 25 -8.98 0.81 -6.21
C LEU A 25 -8.61 0.81 -4.74
N THR A 26 -8.77 -0.33 -4.10
CA THR A 26 -8.63 -0.47 -2.64
C THR A 26 -8.58 -1.94 -2.27
N VAL A 27 -8.49 -2.20 -0.98
CA VAL A 27 -8.69 -3.53 -0.40
C VAL A 27 -9.89 -3.51 0.55
N CYS A 28 -10.56 -4.63 0.70
CA CYS A 28 -11.63 -4.80 1.64
C CYS A 28 -11.54 -6.16 2.34
N THR A 29 -12.39 -6.39 3.33
CA THR A 29 -12.51 -7.71 3.97
C THR A 29 -13.21 -8.70 3.05
N VAL A 30 -12.94 -9.98 3.20
CA VAL A 30 -13.63 -11.07 2.48
C VAL A 30 -15.15 -10.95 2.60
N ARG A 31 -15.65 -10.67 3.80
CA ARG A 31 -17.09 -10.49 4.05
C ARG A 31 -17.69 -9.39 3.18
N ARG A 32 -17.02 -8.24 3.07
CA ARG A 32 -17.47 -7.14 2.22
C ARG A 32 -17.43 -7.51 0.73
N ALA A 33 -16.41 -8.21 0.28
CA ALA A 33 -16.30 -8.67 -1.09
C ALA A 33 -17.43 -9.63 -1.46
N ILE A 34 -17.75 -10.60 -0.59
CA ILE A 34 -18.87 -11.53 -0.78
C ILE A 34 -20.19 -10.77 -0.92
N VAL A 35 -20.46 -9.78 -0.07
CA VAL A 35 -21.66 -8.94 -0.17
C VAL A 35 -21.72 -8.19 -1.51
N LEU A 36 -20.60 -7.63 -1.98
CA LEU A 36 -20.54 -6.94 -3.27
C LEU A 36 -20.86 -7.90 -4.44
N VAL A 37 -20.33 -9.12 -4.42
CA VAL A 37 -20.59 -10.15 -5.44
C VAL A 37 -22.05 -10.62 -5.37
N HIS A 38 -22.55 -10.90 -4.18
CA HIS A 38 -23.93 -11.35 -3.97
C HIS A 38 -24.98 -10.33 -4.42
N LEU A 39 -24.70 -9.03 -4.19
CA LEU A 39 -25.56 -7.93 -4.64
C LEU A 39 -25.36 -7.56 -6.13
N ASN A 40 -24.64 -8.35 -6.91
CA ASN A 40 -24.31 -8.07 -8.30
C ASN A 40 -23.62 -6.70 -8.53
N LYS A 41 -22.95 -6.14 -7.52
CA LYS A 41 -22.18 -4.89 -7.61
C LYS A 41 -20.73 -5.10 -8.04
N ALA A 42 -20.25 -6.34 -7.90
CA ALA A 42 -18.90 -6.75 -8.33
C ALA A 42 -18.93 -8.15 -8.93
N ASP A 43 -17.99 -8.42 -9.82
CA ASP A 43 -17.69 -9.74 -10.36
C ASP A 43 -16.51 -10.34 -9.60
N LEU A 44 -16.54 -11.66 -9.38
CA LEU A 44 -15.40 -12.41 -8.88
C LEU A 44 -14.39 -12.56 -10.02
N VAL A 45 -13.16 -12.08 -9.80
CA VAL A 45 -12.04 -12.20 -10.77
C VAL A 45 -11.16 -13.36 -10.40
N GLU A 46 -10.74 -13.41 -9.12
CA GLU A 46 -9.88 -14.48 -8.59
C GLU A 46 -10.42 -14.94 -7.23
N SER A 47 -10.27 -16.23 -6.96
CA SER A 47 -10.61 -16.84 -5.68
C SER A 47 -9.40 -17.51 -5.03
N ILE A 48 -9.43 -17.64 -3.73
CA ILE A 48 -8.43 -18.41 -3.00
C ILE A 48 -8.72 -19.91 -3.28
N PRO A 49 -7.74 -20.69 -3.77
CA PRO A 49 -7.92 -22.10 -4.07
C PRO A 49 -8.43 -22.88 -2.84
N ASP A 50 -9.40 -23.76 -3.05
CA ASP A 50 -9.94 -24.68 -2.06
C ASP A 50 -10.55 -24.04 -0.80
N VAL A 51 -10.79 -22.72 -0.83
CA VAL A 51 -11.43 -21.98 0.26
C VAL A 51 -12.82 -21.52 -0.17
N PHE A 52 -13.85 -21.93 0.58
CA PHE A 52 -15.23 -21.61 0.30
C PHE A 52 -15.89 -20.93 1.50
N PHE A 53 -16.68 -19.93 1.21
CA PHE A 53 -17.64 -19.38 2.15
C PHE A 53 -18.95 -20.18 2.02
N ARG A 54 -19.45 -20.69 3.15
CA ARG A 54 -20.67 -21.50 3.19
C ARG A 54 -21.73 -20.81 4.03
N SER A 55 -22.95 -20.75 3.50
CA SER A 55 -24.15 -20.41 4.23
C SER A 55 -25.14 -21.57 4.13
N PRO A 56 -26.24 -21.58 4.89
CA PRO A 56 -27.25 -22.68 4.79
C PRO A 56 -27.78 -22.90 3.38
N SER A 57 -27.82 -21.88 2.53
CA SER A 57 -28.42 -21.92 1.19
C SER A 57 -27.42 -21.70 0.03
N MET A 58 -26.15 -21.44 0.33
CA MET A 58 -25.19 -21.04 -0.70
C MET A 58 -23.75 -21.41 -0.35
N GLN A 59 -23.00 -21.83 -1.33
CA GLN A 59 -21.55 -21.99 -1.27
C GLN A 59 -20.90 -21.10 -2.31
N LEU A 60 -20.01 -20.20 -1.88
CA LEU A 60 -19.28 -19.29 -2.75
C LEU A 60 -17.77 -19.48 -2.57
N PRO A 61 -16.96 -19.45 -3.65
CA PRO A 61 -15.53 -19.44 -3.52
C PRO A 61 -15.08 -18.17 -2.77
N CYS A 62 -14.07 -18.32 -1.91
CA CYS A 62 -13.56 -17.20 -1.15
C CYS A 62 -12.82 -16.22 -2.08
N PRO A 63 -13.30 -14.96 -2.24
CA PRO A 63 -12.70 -14.03 -3.17
C PRO A 63 -11.31 -13.60 -2.72
N SER A 64 -10.36 -13.54 -3.66
CA SER A 64 -9.07 -12.87 -3.56
C SER A 64 -9.10 -11.53 -4.30
N ILE A 65 -9.74 -11.49 -5.48
CA ILE A 65 -9.88 -10.29 -6.30
C ILE A 65 -11.32 -10.17 -6.77
N VAL A 66 -11.91 -8.97 -6.61
CA VAL A 66 -13.22 -8.62 -7.16
C VAL A 66 -13.13 -7.35 -8.00
N ARG A 67 -13.91 -7.27 -9.07
CA ARG A 67 -14.01 -6.11 -9.98
C ARG A 67 -15.39 -5.48 -9.85
N LEU A 68 -15.45 -4.19 -9.65
CA LEU A 68 -16.71 -3.45 -9.64
C LEU A 68 -17.35 -3.44 -11.04
N ARG A 69 -18.65 -3.68 -11.12
CA ARG A 69 -19.41 -3.59 -12.37
C ARG A 69 -19.61 -2.15 -12.84
N GLY A 70 -19.76 -1.22 -11.89
CA GLY A 70 -19.84 0.19 -12.17
C GLY A 70 -18.47 0.87 -12.08
N TYR A 71 -18.22 1.81 -12.98
CA TYR A 71 -17.01 2.62 -12.91
C TYR A 71 -17.09 3.61 -11.73
N VAL A 72 -16.16 3.51 -10.82
CA VAL A 72 -16.01 4.47 -9.73
C VAL A 72 -14.94 5.48 -10.11
N ARG A 73 -15.37 6.73 -10.28
CA ARG A 73 -14.42 7.83 -10.45
C ARG A 73 -13.68 8.05 -9.13
N VAL A 74 -12.46 7.56 -9.07
CA VAL A 74 -11.59 7.90 -7.95
C VAL A 74 -11.12 9.32 -8.17
N PRO A 75 -11.53 10.28 -7.33
CA PRO A 75 -10.91 11.59 -7.38
C PRO A 75 -9.43 11.36 -7.17
N TYR A 76 -8.58 12.03 -7.97
CA TYR A 76 -7.13 11.93 -7.85
C TYR A 76 -6.73 12.36 -6.43
N ARG A 77 -6.81 11.41 -5.50
CA ARG A 77 -6.42 11.66 -4.11
C ARG A 77 -4.91 11.81 -4.11
N ASN A 78 -4.48 13.05 -4.15
CA ASN A 78 -3.10 13.36 -3.84
C ASN A 78 -2.81 12.78 -2.47
N ILE A 79 -1.92 11.79 -2.44
CA ILE A 79 -1.44 11.27 -1.16
C ILE A 79 -0.84 12.46 -0.42
N MET A 80 -1.41 12.75 0.77
CA MET A 80 -0.93 13.85 1.59
C MET A 80 0.55 13.65 1.92
N LEU A 81 1.34 14.68 1.69
CA LEU A 81 2.72 14.74 2.14
C LEU A 81 2.72 14.82 3.67
N SER A 82 3.10 13.73 4.31
CA SER A 82 3.19 13.64 5.77
C SER A 82 4.37 12.77 6.17
N ARG A 83 4.92 12.98 7.37
CA ARG A 83 5.98 12.14 7.92
C ARG A 83 5.64 10.65 7.83
N LYS A 84 4.42 10.27 8.23
CA LYS A 84 3.94 8.88 8.17
C LYS A 84 4.03 8.31 6.76
N ASN A 85 3.59 9.06 5.77
CA ASN A 85 3.56 8.60 4.39
C ASN A 85 4.95 8.58 3.73
N ILE A 86 5.86 9.47 4.13
CA ILE A 86 7.27 9.43 3.70
C ILE A 86 7.94 8.17 4.25
N LEU A 87 7.79 7.89 5.54
CA LEU A 87 8.35 6.68 6.17
C LEU A 87 7.79 5.42 5.51
N ARG A 88 6.49 5.37 5.22
CA ARG A 88 5.87 4.24 4.51
C ARG A 88 6.44 4.08 3.10
N ARG A 89 6.53 5.16 2.31
CA ARG A 89 7.11 5.12 0.96
C ARG A 89 8.52 4.53 0.97
N ASP A 90 9.31 4.86 1.98
CA ASP A 90 10.70 4.45 2.10
C ASP A 90 10.86 3.12 2.89
N GLY A 91 9.75 2.40 3.12
CA GLY A 91 9.74 1.08 3.75
C GLY A 91 10.20 1.09 5.20
N HIS A 92 9.97 2.20 5.91
CA HIS A 92 10.46 2.41 7.29
C HIS A 92 11.97 2.13 7.41
N ARG A 93 12.76 2.65 6.45
CA ARG A 93 14.23 2.51 6.43
C ARG A 93 14.90 3.83 6.09
N CYS A 94 16.01 4.10 6.76
CA CYS A 94 16.89 5.20 6.42
C CYS A 94 17.38 5.08 4.97
N GLN A 95 17.21 6.12 4.16
CA GLN A 95 17.60 6.09 2.75
C GLN A 95 19.11 6.28 2.55
N TYR A 96 19.87 6.52 3.63
CA TYR A 96 21.33 6.58 3.61
C TYR A 96 21.96 5.26 4.08
N CYS A 97 21.67 4.80 5.31
CA CYS A 97 22.33 3.64 5.92
C CYS A 97 21.46 2.39 6.05
N ASN A 98 20.17 2.43 5.63
CA ASN A 98 19.21 1.33 5.71
C ASN A 98 18.72 0.93 7.12
N ARG A 99 19.14 1.62 8.17
CA ARG A 99 18.68 1.37 9.56
C ARG A 99 17.17 1.63 9.68
N ARG A 100 16.51 0.92 10.59
CA ARG A 100 15.06 1.04 10.84
C ARG A 100 14.71 1.83 12.10
N GLU A 101 15.70 2.12 12.91
CA GLU A 101 15.51 2.76 14.21
C GLU A 101 15.69 4.26 14.13
N SER A 102 15.08 4.97 15.09
CA SER A 102 15.22 6.42 15.26
C SER A 102 15.02 7.21 13.97
N LEU A 103 13.98 6.85 13.22
CA LEU A 103 13.71 7.46 11.92
C LEU A 103 13.06 8.84 12.06
N THR A 104 13.54 9.75 11.25
CA THR A 104 13.01 11.10 11.02
C THR A 104 12.82 11.34 9.52
N VAL A 105 12.47 12.56 9.15
CA VAL A 105 12.38 12.99 7.74
C VAL A 105 13.46 14.04 7.49
N ASP A 106 14.22 13.85 6.44
CA ASP A 106 15.29 14.75 6.00
C ASP A 106 14.95 15.39 4.64
N HIS A 107 15.40 16.63 4.45
CA HIS A 107 15.37 17.33 3.19
C HIS A 107 16.65 17.05 2.41
N VAL A 108 16.54 16.40 1.24
CA VAL A 108 17.69 16.14 0.36
C VAL A 108 18.41 17.44 0.02
N LEU A 109 17.68 18.44 -0.49
CA LEU A 109 18.13 19.84 -0.54
C LEU A 109 17.63 20.54 0.72
N PRO A 110 18.51 21.04 1.61
CA PRO A 110 18.14 21.70 2.85
C PRO A 110 17.20 22.90 2.67
N LYS A 111 16.33 23.15 3.66
CA LYS A 111 15.40 24.29 3.63
C LYS A 111 16.13 25.64 3.54
N SER A 112 17.23 25.79 4.26
CA SER A 112 18.09 26.98 4.23
C SER A 112 18.63 27.29 2.83
N ARG A 113 18.72 26.27 1.98
CA ARG A 113 19.18 26.39 0.59
C ARG A 113 18.03 26.37 -0.43
N GLY A 114 16.80 26.68 -0.01
CA GLY A 114 15.62 26.73 -0.86
C GLY A 114 14.91 25.39 -1.09
N GLY A 115 15.27 24.35 -0.37
CA GLY A 115 14.59 23.05 -0.39
C GLY A 115 13.15 23.17 0.09
N LYS A 116 12.20 22.64 -0.70
CA LYS A 116 10.77 22.73 -0.43
C LYS A 116 10.24 21.41 0.10
N ASP A 117 9.12 21.45 0.85
CA ASP A 117 8.37 20.28 1.29
C ASP A 117 7.67 19.64 0.09
N ARG A 118 8.38 18.75 -0.60
CA ARG A 118 7.91 18.01 -1.78
C ARG A 118 8.30 16.55 -1.69
N TRP A 119 7.49 15.69 -2.28
CA TRP A 119 7.77 14.26 -2.38
C TRP A 119 9.15 13.94 -2.97
N THR A 120 9.64 14.76 -3.87
CA THR A 120 10.94 14.62 -4.55
C THR A 120 12.10 15.21 -3.76
N ASN A 121 11.85 15.83 -2.60
CA ASN A 121 12.89 16.43 -1.75
C ASN A 121 12.93 15.87 -0.33
N LEU A 122 12.00 15.00 0.07
CA LEU A 122 11.92 14.46 1.42
C LEU A 122 12.20 12.96 1.41
N VAL A 123 13.02 12.50 2.35
CA VAL A 123 13.37 11.08 2.54
C VAL A 123 13.33 10.68 4.00
N ALA A 124 13.11 9.39 4.25
CA ALA A 124 13.32 8.82 5.57
C ALA A 124 14.82 8.75 5.88
N ALA A 125 15.23 9.27 7.02
CA ALA A 125 16.60 9.23 7.51
C ALA A 125 16.61 8.84 8.99
N CYS A 126 17.61 8.12 9.47
CA CYS A 126 17.83 8.03 10.92
C CYS A 126 18.41 9.35 11.44
N ILE A 127 18.22 9.61 12.73
CA ILE A 127 18.70 10.84 13.38
C ILE A 127 20.22 11.03 13.14
N GLU A 128 21.02 9.97 13.24
CA GLU A 128 22.47 10.03 13.04
C GLU A 128 22.83 10.50 11.62
N CYS A 129 22.25 9.86 10.57
CA CYS A 129 22.50 10.27 9.19
C CYS A 129 22.00 11.68 8.90
N ASN A 130 20.84 12.06 9.47
CA ASN A 130 20.29 13.40 9.32
C ASN A 130 21.22 14.46 9.93
N ASN A 131 21.74 14.20 11.15
CA ASN A 131 22.70 15.08 11.82
C ASN A 131 24.04 15.14 11.08
N GLN A 132 24.54 13.98 10.59
CA GLN A 132 25.77 13.90 9.81
C GLN A 132 25.66 14.72 8.51
N LYS A 133 24.53 14.66 7.83
CA LYS A 133 24.28 15.46 6.62
C LYS A 133 24.21 16.95 6.97
N GLY A 134 23.46 17.27 8.01
CA GLY A 134 23.25 18.66 8.43
C GLY A 134 22.67 19.50 7.29
N ASP A 135 23.19 20.72 7.15
CA ASP A 135 22.74 21.70 6.17
C ASP A 135 23.47 21.59 4.82
N ARG A 136 23.90 20.39 4.46
CA ARG A 136 24.59 20.04 3.22
C ARG A 136 23.71 19.18 2.32
N THR A 137 24.00 19.15 1.01
CA THR A 137 23.44 18.12 0.14
C THR A 137 24.05 16.76 0.44
N PRO A 138 23.43 15.64 0.03
CA PRO A 138 24.03 14.32 0.20
C PRO A 138 25.41 14.23 -0.43
N GLU A 139 25.62 14.81 -1.58
CA GLU A 139 26.89 14.82 -2.31
C GLU A 139 27.97 15.55 -1.52
N GLU A 140 27.67 16.74 -0.99
CA GLU A 140 28.60 17.54 -0.15
C GLU A 140 28.92 16.84 1.19
N ALA A 141 27.97 16.03 1.69
CA ALA A 141 28.19 15.25 2.92
C ALA A 141 28.87 13.90 2.63
N ASN A 142 29.24 13.61 1.38
CA ASN A 142 29.75 12.32 0.93
C ASN A 142 28.81 11.16 1.29
N MET A 143 27.50 11.40 1.15
CA MET A 143 26.44 10.43 1.47
C MET A 143 25.67 10.09 0.19
N LYS A 144 25.34 8.79 0.01
CA LYS A 144 24.61 8.32 -1.14
C LYS A 144 23.18 7.92 -0.76
N LEU A 145 22.21 8.43 -1.50
CA LEU A 145 20.84 7.96 -1.40
C LEU A 145 20.69 6.58 -2.02
N ARG A 146 20.09 5.66 -1.31
CA ARG A 146 19.75 4.31 -1.82
C ARG A 146 18.74 4.38 -2.95
N ARG A 147 17.80 5.31 -2.85
CA ARG A 147 16.78 5.58 -3.87
C ARG A 147 16.50 7.07 -3.95
N LYS A 148 16.38 7.59 -5.16
CA LYS A 148 15.93 8.98 -5.34
C LYS A 148 14.48 9.11 -4.84
N PRO A 149 14.17 10.20 -4.10
CA PRO A 149 12.82 10.42 -3.63
C PRO A 149 11.85 10.63 -4.79
N PHE A 150 10.67 10.06 -4.69
CA PHE A 150 9.65 10.09 -5.73
C PHE A 150 8.26 10.29 -5.11
N ARG A 151 7.30 10.66 -5.94
CA ARG A 151 5.90 10.75 -5.52
C ARG A 151 5.28 9.36 -5.56
N PRO A 152 4.75 8.84 -4.42
CA PRO A 152 4.16 7.51 -4.39
C PRO A 152 2.83 7.48 -5.15
N SER A 153 2.52 6.33 -5.74
CA SER A 153 1.18 6.03 -6.24
C SER A 153 0.28 5.50 -5.14
N HIS A 154 -1.05 5.60 -5.32
CA HIS A 154 -2.02 5.02 -4.39
C HIS A 154 -1.83 3.50 -4.22
N VAL A 155 -1.50 2.82 -5.31
CA VAL A 155 -1.28 1.37 -5.36
C VAL A 155 -0.14 0.94 -4.42
N MET A 156 0.91 1.75 -4.30
CA MET A 156 2.03 1.45 -3.42
C MET A 156 1.61 1.28 -1.95
N PHE A 157 0.59 2.01 -1.50
CA PHE A 157 0.10 1.91 -0.12
C PHE A 157 -0.87 0.74 0.09
N ILE A 158 -1.43 0.16 -0.95
CA ILE A 158 -2.23 -1.07 -0.85
C ILE A 158 -1.35 -2.19 -0.30
N ARG A 159 -0.14 -2.33 -0.83
CA ARG A 159 0.84 -3.33 -0.37
C ARG A 159 1.12 -3.26 1.13
N ASP A 160 1.37 -2.04 1.64
CA ASP A 160 1.71 -1.85 3.05
C ASP A 160 0.54 -2.10 4.00
N TYR A 161 -0.71 -1.97 3.50
CA TYR A 161 -1.90 -2.21 4.30
C TYR A 161 -2.16 -3.71 4.51
N VAL A 162 -1.78 -4.54 3.55
CA VAL A 162 -2.08 -5.98 3.54
C VAL A 162 -1.00 -6.82 4.22
N GLY A 163 0.21 -6.28 4.40
CA GLY A 163 1.35 -6.95 5.04
C GLY A 163 2.05 -7.99 4.16
N SER A 164 1.31 -8.89 3.52
CA SER A 164 1.80 -9.82 2.50
C SER A 164 0.91 -9.73 1.26
N LEU A 165 1.52 -9.62 0.09
CA LEU A 165 0.80 -9.64 -1.18
C LEU A 165 0.60 -11.08 -1.63
N GLU A 166 -0.62 -11.39 -2.05
CA GLU A 166 -0.86 -12.61 -2.81
C GLU A 166 -0.27 -12.48 -4.22
N GLU A 167 0.34 -13.55 -4.72
CA GLU A 167 0.96 -13.58 -6.06
C GLU A 167 -0.03 -13.17 -7.16
N THR A 168 -1.28 -13.58 -7.03
CA THR A 168 -2.38 -13.26 -7.95
C THR A 168 -2.67 -11.77 -8.08
N TRP A 169 -2.24 -10.94 -7.11
CA TRP A 169 -2.45 -9.50 -7.15
C TRP A 169 -1.38 -8.73 -7.93
N LYS A 170 -0.20 -9.33 -8.13
CA LYS A 170 0.95 -8.65 -8.77
C LYS A 170 0.62 -8.02 -10.12
N PRO A 171 -0.08 -8.71 -11.05
CA PRO A 171 -0.40 -8.14 -12.35
C PRO A 171 -1.22 -6.85 -12.26
N TYR A 172 -2.15 -6.79 -11.30
CA TYR A 172 -3.04 -5.64 -11.11
C TYR A 172 -2.40 -4.48 -10.33
N LEU A 173 -1.30 -4.75 -9.65
CA LEU A 173 -0.54 -3.74 -8.90
C LEU A 173 0.68 -3.25 -9.68
N PHE A 174 0.86 -3.69 -10.95
CA PHE A 174 2.00 -3.36 -11.81
C PHE A 174 3.35 -3.63 -11.11
N LEU A 175 3.42 -4.72 -10.35
CA LEU A 175 4.62 -5.20 -9.69
C LEU A 175 5.21 -6.33 -10.56
N THR A 176 6.23 -5.99 -11.34
CA THR A 176 7.09 -6.96 -12.04
C THR A 176 8.17 -7.47 -11.12
#